data_56614664ac60a557c7a4536fa04646f3
#
_entry.id   56614664ac60a557c7a4536fa04646f3
#
_cell.length_a   1.000
_cell.length_b   1.000
_cell.length_c   1.000
_cell.angle_alpha   90.00
_cell.angle_beta   90.00
_cell.angle_gamma   90.00
#
_symmetry.space_group_name_H-M   'P 1'
#
loop_
_entity.id
_entity.type
_entity.pdbx_description
1 polymer ?
#
loop_
_entity_poly.entity_id
_entity_poly.type
_entity_poly.pdbx_seq_one_letter_code
_entity_poly.pdbx_strand_id
1 'polypeptide(L)'
;MMAPNPEYQRGEVWTQDQQKKLIDSVMRGYQLPIIYLHDIKRVIAGRTQERYDIIDGQQRINTLRLFVEGAFSLYQIDDKQARFPNFLQELPCPWGGKSFEGLTEELKSQLLETKLPVAFIEPDVDHEVRDLFVRLQSGFPLNAQERRDSYPGQFTEFILRLGGKPEIPRYPGHDFFQRVLKMKPGQDRGKTRQLAAQIAVLYFERHNRGHDYFTDINSRAIDDYYYTHLDFDGTTPECHRLRSILDKLDALLGDGKRKLAAHNAIHLVLLLDTLLDDYTRSWEQNLAFAQDEFSAALARGAAASKEGKPDNTWLNYGVWTRTNSDRGDSIHRRHIFYAEQMLSLMGSVTLKDPNRSYGPLERELIYWRDKKRCNVCDAEVIWEDAEIHHIREHAKGGRTELSNGVLVHGHCHPKGISATKFEETSMGYSP
;
A
#
# COMPACT_ATOMS: atom_id res chain seq x y z
N MET A 1 -18.65 -14.38 -28.56
CA MET A 1 -19.10 -13.54 -27.43
C MET A 1 -17.99 -12.59 -27.05
N MET A 2 -18.25 -11.29 -26.94
CA MET A 2 -17.25 -10.28 -26.55
C MET A 2 -17.31 -10.10 -25.02
N ALA A 3 -16.17 -10.18 -24.34
CA ALA A 3 -16.10 -10.04 -22.89
C ALA A 3 -14.89 -9.18 -22.48
N PRO A 4 -15.01 -8.38 -21.41
CA PRO A 4 -13.84 -7.72 -20.84
C PRO A 4 -12.89 -8.79 -20.29
N ASN A 5 -11.57 -8.60 -20.51
CA ASN A 5 -10.58 -9.45 -19.86
C ASN A 5 -10.19 -8.82 -18.51
N PRO A 6 -10.64 -9.34 -17.36
CA PRO A 6 -10.44 -8.72 -16.08
C PRO A 6 -8.99 -8.80 -15.59
N GLU A 7 -8.13 -9.62 -16.18
CA GLU A 7 -6.72 -9.76 -15.74
C GLU A 7 -5.87 -8.54 -16.06
N TYR A 8 -6.18 -7.82 -17.14
CA TYR A 8 -5.37 -6.71 -17.65
C TYR A 8 -6.03 -5.35 -17.49
N GLN A 9 -7.32 -5.32 -17.11
CA GLN A 9 -8.11 -4.11 -17.23
C GLN A 9 -8.38 -3.44 -15.89
N ARG A 10 -8.50 -2.12 -15.95
CA ARG A 10 -8.98 -1.27 -14.87
C ARG A 10 -10.50 -1.42 -14.79
N GLY A 11 -11.08 -1.31 -13.59
CA GLY A 11 -12.51 -1.07 -13.45
C GLY A 11 -12.96 0.22 -14.18
N GLU A 12 -14.20 0.66 -13.99
CA GLU A 12 -14.68 1.92 -14.58
C GLU A 12 -13.84 3.10 -14.06
N VAL A 13 -12.92 3.58 -14.88
CA VAL A 13 -11.93 4.62 -14.51
C VAL A 13 -12.22 5.94 -15.18
N TRP A 14 -12.99 5.93 -16.28
CA TRP A 14 -13.29 7.16 -16.97
C TRP A 14 -14.27 8.02 -16.20
N THR A 15 -13.90 9.29 -16.03
CA THR A 15 -14.80 10.30 -15.50
C THR A 15 -15.93 10.57 -16.49
N GLN A 16 -17.05 11.09 -16.01
CA GLN A 16 -18.14 11.52 -16.89
C GLN A 16 -17.67 12.51 -17.96
N ASP A 17 -16.71 13.37 -17.64
CA ASP A 17 -16.12 14.31 -18.60
C ASP A 17 -15.45 13.56 -19.76
N GLN A 18 -14.69 12.51 -19.48
CA GLN A 18 -14.06 11.68 -20.50
C GLN A 18 -15.08 10.92 -21.34
N GLN A 19 -16.13 10.38 -20.70
CA GLN A 19 -17.21 9.69 -21.37
C GLN A 19 -17.97 10.61 -22.33
N LYS A 20 -18.36 11.81 -21.87
CA LYS A 20 -19.04 12.81 -22.70
C LYS A 20 -18.20 13.25 -23.90
N LYS A 21 -16.89 13.44 -23.71
CA LYS A 21 -15.96 13.78 -24.79
C LYS A 21 -15.81 12.68 -25.82
N LEU A 22 -15.85 11.40 -25.41
CA LEU A 22 -15.83 10.32 -26.38
C LEU A 22 -17.07 10.37 -27.27
N ILE A 23 -18.26 10.50 -26.69
CA ILE A 23 -19.50 10.56 -27.47
C ILE A 23 -19.51 11.79 -28.38
N ASP A 24 -19.07 12.95 -27.88
CA ASP A 24 -18.93 14.16 -28.71
C ASP A 24 -17.99 13.92 -29.90
N SER A 25 -16.88 13.22 -29.68
CA SER A 25 -15.94 12.86 -30.77
C SER A 25 -16.60 11.96 -31.83
N VAL A 26 -17.40 10.98 -31.40
CA VAL A 26 -18.17 10.13 -32.32
C VAL A 26 -19.18 10.94 -33.10
N MET A 27 -19.93 11.80 -32.42
CA MET A 27 -20.94 12.65 -33.07
C MET A 27 -20.33 13.66 -34.06
N ARG A 28 -19.09 14.04 -33.87
CA ARG A 28 -18.30 14.87 -34.82
C ARG A 28 -17.70 14.07 -35.97
N GLY A 29 -17.86 12.75 -35.96
CA GLY A 29 -17.27 11.87 -36.99
C GLY A 29 -15.76 11.65 -36.85
N TYR A 30 -15.18 11.91 -35.66
CA TYR A 30 -13.78 11.64 -35.42
C TYR A 30 -13.53 10.13 -35.34
N GLN A 31 -12.44 9.70 -35.95
CA GLN A 31 -12.04 8.29 -35.87
C GLN A 31 -11.60 7.93 -34.47
N LEU A 32 -12.16 6.87 -33.94
CA LEU A 32 -11.73 6.33 -32.66
C LEU A 32 -10.46 5.48 -32.81
N PRO A 33 -9.61 5.41 -31.80
CA PRO A 33 -8.47 4.51 -31.79
C PRO A 33 -8.94 3.05 -31.92
N ILE A 34 -8.09 2.21 -32.52
CA ILE A 34 -8.36 0.77 -32.75
C ILE A 34 -8.68 0.07 -31.43
N ILE A 35 -9.70 -0.77 -31.45
CA ILE A 35 -10.04 -1.70 -30.39
C ILE A 35 -9.28 -3.00 -30.64
N TYR A 36 -8.57 -3.50 -29.62
CA TYR A 36 -7.83 -4.74 -29.74
C TYR A 36 -8.56 -5.86 -29.02
N LEU A 37 -8.82 -6.95 -29.76
CA LEU A 37 -9.50 -8.15 -29.28
C LEU A 37 -8.55 -9.33 -29.34
N HIS A 38 -8.54 -10.15 -28.29
CA HIS A 38 -7.89 -11.45 -28.27
C HIS A 38 -8.91 -12.50 -28.70
N ASP A 39 -8.65 -13.21 -29.78
CA ASP A 39 -9.48 -14.30 -30.27
C ASP A 39 -9.12 -15.59 -29.52
N ILE A 40 -10.04 -16.02 -28.64
CA ILE A 40 -9.87 -17.23 -27.82
C ILE A 40 -10.77 -18.32 -28.35
N LYS A 41 -10.18 -19.33 -28.98
CA LYS A 41 -10.86 -20.51 -29.44
C LYS A 41 -10.75 -21.62 -28.39
N ARG A 42 -11.88 -22.03 -27.79
CA ARG A 42 -11.94 -23.14 -26.84
C ARG A 42 -12.85 -24.23 -27.36
N VAL A 43 -12.41 -25.48 -27.27
CA VAL A 43 -13.26 -26.64 -27.58
C VAL A 43 -13.90 -27.11 -26.27
N ILE A 44 -15.23 -26.95 -26.16
CA ILE A 44 -16.02 -27.42 -25.01
C ILE A 44 -17.03 -28.42 -25.52
N ALA A 45 -17.00 -29.65 -24.99
CA ALA A 45 -17.88 -30.77 -25.39
C ALA A 45 -17.90 -31.01 -26.91
N GLY A 46 -16.73 -30.93 -27.58
CA GLY A 46 -16.59 -31.16 -29.01
C GLY A 46 -17.11 -30.02 -29.91
N ARG A 47 -17.50 -28.89 -29.35
CA ARG A 47 -17.90 -27.69 -30.10
C ARG A 47 -16.88 -26.58 -29.87
N THR A 48 -16.40 -25.94 -30.94
CA THR A 48 -15.54 -24.74 -30.86
C THR A 48 -16.41 -23.57 -30.41
N GLN A 49 -16.08 -23.00 -29.28
CA GLN A 49 -16.63 -21.70 -28.81
C GLN A 49 -15.63 -20.63 -29.06
N GLU A 50 -16.03 -19.61 -29.82
CA GLU A 50 -15.25 -18.40 -30.05
C GLU A 50 -15.62 -17.36 -28.97
N ARG A 51 -14.61 -16.85 -28.28
CA ARG A 51 -14.70 -15.76 -27.31
C ARG A 51 -13.68 -14.70 -27.68
N TYR A 52 -14.08 -13.45 -27.61
CA TYR A 52 -13.22 -12.31 -27.85
C TYR A 52 -13.02 -11.56 -26.53
N ASP A 53 -11.81 -11.59 -26.01
CA ASP A 53 -11.47 -10.81 -24.83
C ASP A 53 -10.91 -9.43 -25.25
N ILE A 54 -11.42 -8.36 -24.64
CA ILE A 54 -11.01 -7.00 -25.00
C ILE A 54 -9.65 -6.73 -24.34
N ILE A 55 -8.60 -6.52 -25.15
CA ILE A 55 -7.27 -6.14 -24.69
C ILE A 55 -7.21 -4.62 -24.44
N ASP A 56 -7.66 -3.83 -25.42
CA ASP A 56 -7.77 -2.37 -25.31
C ASP A 56 -9.08 -1.87 -25.92
N GLY A 57 -9.61 -0.79 -25.36
CA GLY A 57 -10.85 -0.16 -25.81
C GLY A 57 -12.07 -0.42 -24.94
N GLN A 58 -11.95 -1.15 -23.83
CA GLN A 58 -13.07 -1.45 -22.94
C GLN A 58 -13.82 -0.21 -22.48
N GLN A 59 -13.11 0.82 -22.03
CA GLN A 59 -13.71 2.07 -21.55
C GLN A 59 -14.51 2.75 -22.66
N ARG A 60 -14.03 2.68 -23.91
CA ARG A 60 -14.72 3.21 -25.11
C ARG A 60 -16.00 2.44 -25.37
N ILE A 61 -15.94 1.11 -25.40
CA ILE A 61 -17.13 0.26 -25.61
C ILE A 61 -18.14 0.47 -24.49
N ASN A 62 -17.69 0.47 -23.23
CA ASN A 62 -18.57 0.66 -22.08
C ASN A 62 -19.23 2.05 -22.10
N THR A 63 -18.50 3.08 -22.47
CA THR A 63 -19.05 4.45 -22.60
C THR A 63 -20.14 4.52 -23.66
N LEU A 64 -19.90 3.92 -24.84
CA LEU A 64 -20.91 3.87 -25.91
C LEU A 64 -22.15 3.14 -25.43
N ARG A 65 -22.00 1.99 -24.76
CA ARG A 65 -23.10 1.23 -24.17
C ARG A 65 -23.88 2.04 -23.16
N LEU A 66 -23.20 2.63 -22.17
CA LEU A 66 -23.84 3.44 -21.11
C LEU A 66 -24.61 4.63 -21.67
N PHE A 67 -24.08 5.27 -22.73
CA PHE A 67 -24.79 6.37 -23.37
C PHE A 67 -26.05 5.89 -24.06
N VAL A 68 -25.99 4.79 -24.81
CA VAL A 68 -27.18 4.18 -25.48
C VAL A 68 -28.22 3.73 -24.45
N GLU A 69 -27.77 3.24 -23.30
CA GLU A 69 -28.66 2.87 -22.15
C GLU A 69 -29.21 4.11 -21.41
N GLY A 70 -28.85 5.32 -21.80
CA GLY A 70 -29.34 6.55 -21.17
C GLY A 70 -28.72 6.93 -19.83
N ALA A 71 -27.56 6.36 -19.48
CA ALA A 71 -26.94 6.55 -18.17
C ALA A 71 -26.43 7.98 -17.94
N PHE A 72 -26.21 8.79 -18.97
CA PHE A 72 -25.75 10.16 -18.86
C PHE A 72 -26.17 11.02 -20.07
N SER A 73 -26.12 12.37 -19.88
CA SER A 73 -26.36 13.36 -20.93
C SER A 73 -25.06 14.07 -21.30
N LEU A 74 -24.99 14.59 -22.53
CA LEU A 74 -23.84 15.35 -23.02
C LEU A 74 -23.82 16.78 -22.46
N TYR A 75 -22.65 17.41 -22.45
CA TYR A 75 -22.54 18.83 -22.15
C TYR A 75 -23.11 19.70 -23.26
N GLN A 76 -23.64 20.86 -22.90
CA GLN A 76 -23.76 21.96 -23.84
C GLN A 76 -22.36 22.39 -24.28
N ILE A 77 -22.22 22.79 -25.57
CA ILE A 77 -20.88 23.13 -26.08
C ILE A 77 -20.29 24.38 -25.41
N ASP A 78 -21.14 25.30 -24.95
CA ASP A 78 -20.83 26.53 -24.22
C ASP A 78 -20.71 26.32 -22.71
N ASP A 79 -20.94 25.11 -22.20
CA ASP A 79 -20.80 24.80 -20.79
C ASP A 79 -19.34 24.93 -20.35
N LYS A 80 -19.08 25.77 -19.35
CA LYS A 80 -17.74 25.97 -18.79
C LYS A 80 -17.10 24.67 -18.27
N GLN A 81 -17.91 23.72 -17.87
CA GLN A 81 -17.43 22.40 -17.41
C GLN A 81 -17.00 21.50 -18.56
N ALA A 82 -17.47 21.73 -19.78
CA ALA A 82 -17.16 20.93 -20.94
C ALA A 82 -15.67 20.99 -21.33
N ARG A 83 -14.96 22.07 -20.99
CA ARG A 83 -13.54 22.31 -21.29
C ARG A 83 -13.18 22.06 -22.75
N PHE A 84 -14.10 22.41 -23.67
CA PHE A 84 -13.80 22.38 -25.09
C PHE A 84 -12.94 23.57 -25.51
N PRO A 85 -12.01 23.37 -26.46
CA PRO A 85 -11.32 24.49 -27.10
C PRO A 85 -12.31 25.46 -27.75
N ASN A 86 -12.00 26.77 -27.78
CA ASN A 86 -12.91 27.81 -28.29
C ASN A 86 -13.44 27.53 -29.71
N PHE A 87 -12.59 27.01 -30.59
CA PHE A 87 -13.00 26.68 -31.98
C PHE A 87 -14.07 25.59 -32.03
N LEU A 88 -14.14 24.66 -31.05
CA LEU A 88 -15.20 23.66 -30.97
C LEU A 88 -16.50 24.24 -30.45
N GLN A 89 -16.45 25.31 -29.64
CA GLN A 89 -17.64 26.00 -29.14
C GLN A 89 -18.38 26.78 -30.23
N GLU A 90 -17.66 27.15 -31.27
CA GLU A 90 -18.22 27.86 -32.43
C GLU A 90 -18.88 26.91 -33.46
N LEU A 91 -18.65 25.58 -33.31
CA LEU A 91 -19.23 24.61 -34.26
C LEU A 91 -20.66 24.21 -33.83
N PRO A 92 -21.55 23.92 -34.78
CA PRO A 92 -22.88 23.41 -34.48
C PRO A 92 -22.82 22.17 -33.58
N CYS A 93 -23.62 22.14 -32.52
CA CYS A 93 -23.68 21.05 -31.59
C CYS A 93 -25.15 20.63 -31.30
N PRO A 94 -25.86 20.02 -32.28
CA PRO A 94 -27.26 19.67 -32.12
C PRO A 94 -27.54 18.57 -31.07
N TRP A 95 -26.50 17.90 -30.59
CA TRP A 95 -26.57 16.88 -29.52
C TRP A 95 -26.31 17.45 -28.12
N GLY A 96 -25.99 18.73 -28.01
CA GLY A 96 -25.63 19.37 -26.73
C GLY A 96 -26.70 19.19 -25.67
N GLY A 97 -26.30 18.83 -24.45
CA GLY A 97 -27.15 18.60 -23.28
C GLY A 97 -28.08 17.38 -23.38
N LYS A 98 -28.10 16.65 -24.47
CA LYS A 98 -29.03 15.54 -24.69
C LYS A 98 -28.49 14.20 -24.17
N SER A 99 -29.41 13.35 -23.68
CA SER A 99 -29.20 11.92 -23.53
C SER A 99 -29.44 11.22 -24.87
N PHE A 100 -29.14 9.94 -24.98
CA PHE A 100 -29.38 9.17 -26.21
C PHE A 100 -30.86 9.26 -26.64
N GLU A 101 -31.80 9.11 -25.73
CA GLU A 101 -33.24 9.20 -26.02
C GLU A 101 -33.65 10.60 -26.55
N GLY A 102 -33.01 11.65 -26.09
CA GLY A 102 -33.26 13.03 -26.50
C GLY A 102 -32.66 13.42 -27.84
N LEU A 103 -31.86 12.54 -28.50
CA LEU A 103 -31.33 12.74 -29.83
C LEU A 103 -32.42 12.60 -30.90
N THR A 104 -32.25 13.28 -32.05
CA THR A 104 -33.08 12.99 -33.22
C THR A 104 -32.76 11.64 -33.81
N GLU A 105 -33.68 11.06 -34.62
CA GLU A 105 -33.45 9.74 -35.20
C GLU A 105 -32.23 9.70 -36.12
N GLU A 106 -31.93 10.80 -36.81
CA GLU A 106 -30.74 10.93 -37.63
C GLU A 106 -29.46 10.85 -36.80
N LEU A 107 -29.43 11.52 -35.63
CA LEU A 107 -28.28 11.51 -34.74
C LEU A 107 -28.13 10.15 -34.02
N LYS A 108 -29.22 9.46 -33.69
CA LYS A 108 -29.20 8.11 -33.18
C LYS A 108 -28.62 7.15 -34.22
N SER A 109 -29.12 7.21 -35.47
CA SER A 109 -28.58 6.40 -36.57
C SER A 109 -27.10 6.67 -36.79
N GLN A 110 -26.68 7.94 -36.81
CA GLN A 110 -25.26 8.31 -36.96
C GLN A 110 -24.39 7.66 -35.86
N LEU A 111 -24.83 7.69 -34.61
CA LEU A 111 -24.10 7.08 -33.51
C LEU A 111 -24.04 5.55 -33.64
N LEU A 112 -25.18 4.91 -33.91
CA LEU A 112 -25.29 3.45 -33.98
C LEU A 112 -24.59 2.85 -35.20
N GLU A 113 -24.50 3.59 -36.30
CA GLU A 113 -23.81 3.19 -37.52
C GLU A 113 -22.31 3.49 -37.51
N THR A 114 -21.79 4.11 -36.44
CA THR A 114 -20.38 4.43 -36.31
C THR A 114 -19.55 3.16 -36.36
N LYS A 115 -18.66 3.08 -37.35
CA LYS A 115 -17.74 1.94 -37.51
C LYS A 115 -16.58 2.08 -36.54
N LEU A 116 -16.44 1.07 -35.68
CA LEU A 116 -15.31 0.98 -34.75
C LEU A 116 -14.20 0.15 -35.43
N PRO A 117 -12.98 0.68 -35.52
CA PRO A 117 -11.86 -0.11 -36.02
C PRO A 117 -11.48 -1.17 -35.00
N VAL A 118 -11.40 -2.43 -35.43
CA VAL A 118 -11.08 -3.58 -34.57
C VAL A 118 -9.91 -4.34 -35.16
N ALA A 119 -8.91 -4.65 -34.32
CA ALA A 119 -7.83 -5.56 -34.65
C ALA A 119 -7.98 -6.84 -33.81
N PHE A 120 -7.97 -7.99 -34.48
CA PHE A 120 -7.94 -9.29 -33.82
C PHE A 120 -6.49 -9.74 -33.64
N ILE A 121 -6.19 -10.30 -32.48
CA ILE A 121 -4.86 -10.77 -32.12
C ILE A 121 -4.97 -12.22 -31.71
N GLU A 122 -4.17 -13.07 -32.30
CA GLU A 122 -4.03 -14.48 -32.02
C GLU A 122 -2.58 -14.76 -31.55
N PRO A 123 -2.25 -14.45 -30.29
CA PRO A 123 -0.90 -14.71 -29.77
C PRO A 123 -0.69 -16.19 -29.49
N ASP A 124 0.53 -16.67 -29.68
CA ASP A 124 0.91 -18.05 -29.41
C ASP A 124 0.94 -18.36 -27.91
N VAL A 125 1.15 -17.32 -27.07
CA VAL A 125 1.28 -17.48 -25.60
C VAL A 125 0.69 -16.27 -24.84
N ASP A 126 0.11 -16.52 -23.67
CA ASP A 126 -0.56 -15.51 -22.83
C ASP A 126 0.30 -14.30 -22.46
N HIS A 127 1.60 -14.47 -22.31
CA HIS A 127 2.49 -13.34 -21.94
C HIS A 127 2.66 -12.32 -23.06
N GLU A 128 2.48 -12.70 -24.33
CA GLU A 128 2.51 -11.76 -25.48
C GLU A 128 1.29 -10.83 -25.44
N VAL A 129 0.13 -11.32 -25.00
CA VAL A 129 -1.06 -10.48 -24.79
C VAL A 129 -0.77 -9.42 -23.73
N ARG A 130 -0.06 -9.80 -22.65
CA ARG A 130 0.32 -8.89 -21.57
C ARG A 130 1.31 -7.83 -22.03
N ASP A 131 2.33 -8.23 -22.77
CA ASP A 131 3.32 -7.29 -23.33
C ASP A 131 2.65 -6.31 -24.30
N LEU A 132 1.81 -6.80 -25.19
CA LEU A 132 1.04 -5.96 -26.11
C LEU A 132 0.16 -4.95 -25.37
N PHE A 133 -0.57 -5.39 -24.33
CA PHE A 133 -1.37 -4.48 -23.50
C PHE A 133 -0.52 -3.36 -22.89
N VAL A 134 0.66 -3.68 -22.36
CA VAL A 134 1.58 -2.68 -21.79
C VAL A 134 2.03 -1.68 -22.86
N ARG A 135 2.35 -2.15 -24.06
CA ARG A 135 2.78 -1.31 -25.20
C ARG A 135 1.67 -0.40 -25.71
N LEU A 136 0.46 -0.93 -25.87
CA LEU A 136 -0.71 -0.15 -26.29
C LEU A 136 -1.06 0.96 -25.31
N GLN A 137 -0.88 0.69 -24.00
CA GLN A 137 -1.15 1.67 -22.94
C GLN A 137 -0.05 2.73 -22.78
N SER A 138 1.05 2.67 -23.54
CA SER A 138 2.13 3.66 -23.45
C SER A 138 1.68 5.08 -23.80
N GLY A 139 0.60 5.26 -24.56
CA GLY A 139 -0.03 6.56 -24.84
C GLY A 139 -0.89 7.11 -23.70
N PHE A 140 -1.35 6.23 -22.77
CA PHE A 140 -2.03 6.58 -21.51
C PHE A 140 -1.28 5.87 -20.39
N PRO A 141 -0.28 6.49 -19.77
CA PRO A 141 0.65 5.80 -18.92
C PRO A 141 -0.09 5.12 -17.75
N LEU A 142 0.08 3.81 -17.68
CA LEU A 142 -0.23 3.06 -16.48
C LEU A 142 0.61 3.63 -15.33
N ASN A 143 0.02 3.77 -14.15
CA ASN A 143 0.86 4.01 -12.98
C ASN A 143 1.74 2.78 -12.68
N ALA A 144 2.70 2.94 -11.76
CA ALA A 144 3.66 1.88 -11.48
C ALA A 144 2.98 0.56 -11.06
N GLN A 145 1.93 0.62 -10.24
CA GLN A 145 1.24 -0.58 -9.79
C GLN A 145 0.40 -1.23 -10.88
N GLU A 146 -0.28 -0.44 -11.70
CA GLU A 146 -1.03 -0.97 -12.84
C GLU A 146 -0.13 -1.72 -13.83
N ARG A 147 1.13 -1.29 -14.00
CA ARG A 147 2.13 -2.05 -14.77
C ARG A 147 2.51 -3.35 -14.07
N ARG A 148 2.77 -3.33 -12.76
CA ARG A 148 3.12 -4.53 -11.97
C ARG A 148 2.02 -5.57 -11.99
N ASP A 149 0.75 -5.16 -12.02
CA ASP A 149 -0.39 -6.07 -12.11
C ASP A 149 -0.36 -6.93 -13.39
N SER A 150 0.43 -6.52 -14.41
CA SER A 150 0.64 -7.27 -15.64
C SER A 150 1.99 -8.00 -15.71
N TYR A 151 2.84 -7.90 -14.70
CA TYR A 151 4.10 -8.64 -14.67
C TYR A 151 3.84 -10.14 -14.53
N PRO A 152 4.63 -10.99 -15.20
CA PRO A 152 4.55 -12.43 -15.00
C PRO A 152 5.05 -12.80 -13.60
N GLY A 153 4.70 -13.99 -13.12
CA GLY A 153 5.26 -14.59 -11.91
C GLY A 153 4.31 -14.64 -10.73
N GLN A 154 4.68 -15.49 -9.79
CA GLN A 154 3.83 -15.86 -8.64
C GLN A 154 3.79 -14.74 -7.58
N PHE A 155 4.78 -13.85 -7.52
CA PHE A 155 4.69 -12.70 -6.62
C PHE A 155 3.61 -11.72 -7.05
N THR A 156 3.42 -11.52 -8.36
CA THR A 156 2.27 -10.74 -8.89
C THR A 156 0.94 -11.34 -8.43
N GLU A 157 0.78 -12.65 -8.58
CA GLU A 157 -0.40 -13.38 -8.13
C GLU A 157 -0.65 -13.23 -6.62
N PHE A 158 0.42 -13.33 -5.82
CA PHE A 158 0.36 -13.15 -4.37
C PHE A 158 -0.14 -11.74 -4.00
N ILE A 159 0.39 -10.69 -4.63
CA ILE A 159 0.00 -9.31 -4.36
C ILE A 159 -1.43 -9.01 -4.87
N LEU A 160 -1.83 -9.57 -6.01
CA LEU A 160 -3.22 -9.45 -6.51
C LEU A 160 -4.22 -10.06 -5.51
N ARG A 161 -3.89 -11.22 -4.91
CA ARG A 161 -4.72 -11.86 -3.87
C ARG A 161 -4.74 -11.05 -2.58
N LEU A 162 -3.59 -10.50 -2.18
CA LEU A 162 -3.45 -9.77 -0.93
C LEU A 162 -4.10 -8.38 -1.00
N GLY A 163 -3.77 -7.58 -2.02
CA GLY A 163 -4.24 -6.21 -2.17
C GLY A 163 -5.60 -6.07 -2.84
N GLY A 164 -6.04 -7.11 -3.56
CA GLY A 164 -7.35 -7.20 -4.19
C GLY A 164 -7.45 -6.56 -5.58
N LYS A 165 -8.14 -7.28 -6.46
CA LYS A 165 -8.64 -6.82 -7.75
C LYS A 165 -10.06 -7.41 -7.91
N PRO A 166 -11.07 -6.77 -7.26
CA PRO A 166 -12.42 -7.36 -7.10
C PRO A 166 -13.14 -7.68 -8.40
N GLU A 167 -12.72 -7.09 -9.52
CA GLU A 167 -13.20 -7.41 -10.85
C GLU A 167 -12.90 -8.87 -11.24
N ILE A 168 -11.95 -9.50 -10.54
CA ILE A 168 -11.56 -10.90 -10.73
C ILE A 168 -11.88 -11.66 -9.43
N PRO A 169 -12.87 -12.58 -9.41
CA PRO A 169 -13.32 -13.23 -8.18
C PRO A 169 -12.22 -13.94 -7.38
N ARG A 170 -11.15 -14.40 -8.03
CA ARG A 170 -10.01 -15.05 -7.36
C ARG A 170 -9.10 -14.09 -6.59
N TYR A 171 -9.31 -12.76 -6.71
CA TYR A 171 -8.53 -11.70 -6.06
C TYR A 171 -9.39 -10.77 -5.20
N PRO A 172 -10.04 -11.29 -4.15
CA PRO A 172 -10.96 -10.49 -3.33
C PRO A 172 -10.24 -9.37 -2.56
N GLY A 173 -8.94 -9.53 -2.31
CA GLY A 173 -8.17 -8.69 -1.40
C GLY A 173 -8.39 -9.08 0.06
N HIS A 174 -7.48 -8.64 0.92
CA HIS A 174 -7.56 -8.90 2.36
C HIS A 174 -8.39 -7.84 3.05
N ASP A 175 -9.26 -8.25 3.98
CA ASP A 175 -10.20 -7.38 4.71
C ASP A 175 -9.52 -6.25 5.48
N PHE A 176 -8.31 -6.45 5.97
CA PHE A 176 -7.51 -5.42 6.63
C PHE A 176 -7.42 -4.12 5.81
N PHE A 177 -7.17 -4.20 4.52
CA PHE A 177 -7.07 -3.02 3.67
C PHE A 177 -8.42 -2.30 3.53
N GLN A 178 -9.50 -3.05 3.49
CA GLN A 178 -10.84 -2.50 3.30
C GLN A 178 -11.45 -2.00 4.63
N ARG A 179 -11.34 -2.79 5.69
CA ARG A 179 -12.01 -2.52 6.97
C ARG A 179 -11.20 -1.62 7.88
N VAL A 180 -9.88 -1.80 7.97
CA VAL A 180 -9.02 -0.98 8.83
C VAL A 180 -8.52 0.26 8.09
N LEU A 181 -8.00 0.12 6.87
CA LEU A 181 -7.43 1.24 6.11
C LEU A 181 -8.47 2.01 5.29
N LYS A 182 -9.70 1.50 5.18
CA LYS A 182 -10.78 2.09 4.36
C LYS A 182 -10.40 2.28 2.89
N MET A 183 -9.51 1.43 2.40
CA MET A 183 -9.14 1.44 0.99
C MET A 183 -10.23 0.76 0.15
N LYS A 184 -10.29 1.09 -1.13
CA LYS A 184 -11.30 0.57 -2.05
C LYS A 184 -10.60 -0.08 -3.25
N PRO A 185 -10.15 -1.34 -3.13
CA PRO A 185 -9.58 -2.07 -4.25
C PRO A 185 -10.52 -2.00 -5.47
N GLY A 186 -9.98 -1.86 -6.66
CA GLY A 186 -10.79 -1.67 -7.87
C GLY A 186 -11.15 -0.22 -8.20
N GLN A 187 -11.26 0.67 -7.20
CA GLN A 187 -11.54 2.10 -7.42
C GLN A 187 -10.32 3.01 -7.16
N ASP A 188 -9.24 2.49 -6.63
CA ASP A 188 -8.08 3.25 -6.15
C ASP A 188 -6.88 3.23 -7.11
N ARG A 189 -7.06 2.74 -8.33
CA ARG A 189 -5.99 2.59 -9.33
C ARG A 189 -4.78 1.80 -8.81
N GLY A 190 -5.02 0.75 -8.02
CA GLY A 190 -3.98 -0.13 -7.51
C GLY A 190 -3.24 0.37 -6.27
N LYS A 191 -3.68 1.46 -5.62
CA LYS A 191 -3.03 1.95 -4.38
C LYS A 191 -3.03 0.91 -3.27
N THR A 192 -4.09 0.13 -3.13
CA THR A 192 -4.15 -0.97 -2.16
C THR A 192 -3.10 -2.03 -2.48
N ARG A 193 -2.97 -2.44 -3.74
CA ARG A 193 -1.95 -3.42 -4.18
C ARG A 193 -0.54 -2.88 -4.04
N GLN A 194 -0.32 -1.59 -4.30
CA GLN A 194 0.97 -0.94 -4.05
C GLN A 194 1.36 -1.02 -2.57
N LEU A 195 0.44 -0.70 -1.66
CA LEU A 195 0.69 -0.80 -0.23
C LEU A 195 0.91 -2.25 0.21
N ALA A 196 0.13 -3.20 -0.32
CA ALA A 196 0.32 -4.62 -0.08
C ALA A 196 1.71 -5.10 -0.53
N ALA A 197 2.19 -4.66 -1.70
CA ALA A 197 3.53 -4.95 -2.18
C ALA A 197 4.61 -4.34 -1.26
N GLN A 198 4.44 -3.10 -0.83
CA GLN A 198 5.38 -2.44 0.09
C GLN A 198 5.47 -3.16 1.43
N ILE A 199 4.33 -3.56 2.01
CA ILE A 199 4.27 -4.35 3.24
C ILE A 199 4.95 -5.71 3.04
N ALA A 200 4.61 -6.43 1.97
CA ALA A 200 5.14 -7.75 1.70
C ALA A 200 6.66 -7.74 1.48
N VAL A 201 7.18 -6.81 0.68
CA VAL A 201 8.62 -6.69 0.42
C VAL A 201 9.38 -6.38 1.71
N LEU A 202 8.94 -5.42 2.50
CA LEU A 202 9.58 -5.12 3.79
C LEU A 202 9.52 -6.30 4.75
N TYR A 203 8.37 -6.97 4.85
CA TYR A 203 8.19 -8.12 5.72
C TYR A 203 9.13 -9.27 5.34
N PHE A 204 9.15 -9.67 4.06
CA PHE A 204 10.00 -10.79 3.60
C PHE A 204 11.48 -10.45 3.67
N GLU A 205 11.90 -9.24 3.32
CA GLU A 205 13.30 -8.83 3.42
C GLU A 205 13.78 -8.81 4.88
N ARG A 206 12.97 -8.34 5.82
CA ARG A 206 13.27 -8.41 7.26
C ARG A 206 13.36 -9.84 7.76
N HIS A 207 12.44 -10.70 7.31
CA HIS A 207 12.44 -12.10 7.69
C HIS A 207 13.71 -12.83 7.20
N ASN A 208 14.16 -12.51 5.99
CA ASN A 208 15.32 -13.12 5.37
C ASN A 208 16.66 -12.58 5.89
N ARG A 209 16.72 -11.31 6.28
CA ARG A 209 17.99 -10.61 6.60
C ARG A 209 18.13 -10.17 8.05
N GLY A 210 17.06 -10.22 8.83
CA GLY A 210 17.03 -9.81 10.23
C GLY A 210 16.10 -8.64 10.51
N HIS A 211 15.67 -8.51 11.77
CA HIS A 211 14.69 -7.52 12.19
C HIS A 211 15.15 -6.04 12.08
N ASP A 212 16.43 -5.80 12.00
CA ASP A 212 17.05 -4.49 11.82
C ASP A 212 17.24 -4.08 10.35
N TYR A 213 16.93 -4.98 9.41
CA TYR A 213 17.06 -4.70 7.99
C TYR A 213 15.81 -4.01 7.42
N PHE A 214 16.01 -2.86 6.77
CA PHE A 214 14.97 -2.11 6.06
C PHE A 214 15.41 -1.79 4.64
N THR A 215 14.73 -2.35 3.68
CA THR A 215 14.98 -2.09 2.26
C THR A 215 14.20 -0.87 1.78
N ASP A 216 14.63 -0.31 0.67
CA ASP A 216 13.86 0.69 -0.07
C ASP A 216 12.56 0.07 -0.61
N ILE A 217 11.49 0.85 -0.59
CA ILE A 217 10.19 0.47 -1.19
C ILE A 217 9.72 1.49 -2.23
N ASN A 218 10.67 2.20 -2.83
CA ASN A 218 10.43 3.06 -3.98
C ASN A 218 10.04 2.23 -5.21
N SER A 219 9.58 2.90 -6.27
CA SER A 219 9.07 2.20 -7.45
C SER A 219 10.08 1.23 -8.04
N ARG A 220 11.37 1.62 -8.11
CA ARG A 220 12.42 0.78 -8.68
C ARG A 220 12.67 -0.47 -7.83
N ALA A 221 12.84 -0.31 -6.53
CA ALA A 221 13.09 -1.46 -5.63
C ALA A 221 11.94 -2.47 -5.65
N ILE A 222 10.69 -1.98 -5.70
CA ILE A 222 9.53 -2.86 -5.83
C ILE A 222 9.51 -3.54 -7.21
N ASP A 223 9.79 -2.83 -8.32
CA ASP A 223 9.89 -3.44 -9.65
C ASP A 223 10.95 -4.53 -9.68
N ASP A 224 12.15 -4.26 -9.12
CA ASP A 224 13.25 -5.23 -9.03
C ASP A 224 12.83 -6.47 -8.24
N TYR A 225 12.06 -6.31 -7.14
CA TYR A 225 11.57 -7.44 -6.35
C TYR A 225 10.61 -8.32 -7.15
N TYR A 226 9.68 -7.75 -7.92
CA TYR A 226 8.79 -8.52 -8.80
C TYR A 226 9.58 -9.34 -9.83
N TYR A 227 10.61 -8.76 -10.45
CA TYR A 227 11.41 -9.44 -11.46
C TYR A 227 12.34 -10.53 -10.89
N THR A 228 12.81 -10.38 -9.67
CA THR A 228 13.67 -11.37 -9.03
C THR A 228 12.91 -12.51 -8.36
N HIS A 229 11.58 -12.38 -8.19
CA HIS A 229 10.74 -13.35 -7.50
C HIS A 229 9.64 -13.92 -8.40
N LEU A 230 9.98 -14.25 -9.65
CA LEU A 230 9.03 -14.85 -10.59
C LEU A 230 8.50 -16.19 -10.09
N ASP A 231 9.36 -17.01 -9.49
CA ASP A 231 9.04 -18.35 -8.95
C ASP A 231 8.68 -18.28 -7.45
N PHE A 232 8.11 -17.16 -7.01
CA PHE A 232 7.73 -16.94 -5.62
C PHE A 232 6.70 -17.99 -5.14
N ASP A 233 6.99 -18.65 -4.02
CA ASP A 233 6.02 -19.57 -3.40
C ASP A 233 5.14 -18.84 -2.38
N GLY A 234 3.91 -18.55 -2.78
CA GLY A 234 2.91 -17.91 -1.92
C GLY A 234 2.29 -18.81 -0.84
N THR A 235 2.79 -20.07 -0.70
CA THR A 235 2.31 -21.06 0.28
C THR A 235 3.30 -21.29 1.42
N THR A 236 4.40 -20.56 1.47
CA THR A 236 5.39 -20.69 2.54
C THR A 236 4.85 -20.31 3.91
N PRO A 237 5.47 -20.77 5.01
CA PRO A 237 5.07 -20.37 6.36
C PRO A 237 5.05 -18.85 6.57
N GLU A 238 6.01 -18.14 5.98
CA GLU A 238 6.13 -16.68 6.04
C GLU A 238 4.93 -15.99 5.37
N CYS A 239 4.49 -16.52 4.23
CA CYS A 239 3.30 -16.02 3.54
C CYS A 239 2.03 -16.23 4.36
N HIS A 240 1.91 -17.40 4.99
CA HIS A 240 0.80 -17.69 5.91
C HIS A 240 0.89 -16.80 7.15
N ARG A 241 2.09 -16.58 7.69
CA ARG A 241 2.32 -15.71 8.83
C ARG A 241 1.90 -14.27 8.53
N LEU A 242 2.31 -13.70 7.39
CA LEU A 242 1.90 -12.35 6.99
C LEU A 242 0.38 -12.22 6.92
N ARG A 243 -0.31 -13.19 6.32
CA ARG A 243 -1.80 -13.20 6.29
C ARG A 243 -2.39 -13.24 7.69
N SER A 244 -1.87 -14.10 8.57
CA SER A 244 -2.32 -14.20 9.96
C SER A 244 -2.13 -12.90 10.75
N ILE A 245 -1.06 -12.16 10.48
CA ILE A 245 -0.83 -10.84 11.06
C ILE A 245 -1.93 -9.87 10.59
N LEU A 246 -2.24 -9.86 9.30
CA LEU A 246 -3.30 -9.00 8.75
C LEU A 246 -4.69 -9.40 9.27
N ASP A 247 -4.98 -10.70 9.37
CA ASP A 247 -6.22 -11.22 10.00
C ASP A 247 -6.35 -10.72 11.44
N LYS A 248 -5.25 -10.80 12.22
CA LYS A 248 -5.23 -10.37 13.60
C LYS A 248 -5.45 -8.85 13.72
N LEU A 249 -4.82 -8.06 12.84
CA LEU A 249 -5.04 -6.61 12.79
C LEU A 249 -6.47 -6.26 12.41
N ASP A 250 -7.06 -6.99 11.45
CA ASP A 250 -8.46 -6.80 11.11
C ASP A 250 -9.39 -7.13 12.28
N ALA A 251 -9.13 -8.21 12.99
CA ALA A 251 -9.91 -8.60 14.18
C ALA A 251 -9.81 -7.55 15.30
N LEU A 252 -8.63 -6.96 15.55
CA LEU A 252 -8.41 -6.00 16.63
C LEU A 252 -8.84 -4.56 16.29
N LEU A 253 -8.78 -4.16 15.01
CA LEU A 253 -8.96 -2.77 14.58
C LEU A 253 -10.12 -2.58 13.59
N GLY A 254 -10.68 -3.64 13.05
CA GLY A 254 -11.66 -3.63 11.96
C GLY A 254 -13.09 -3.27 12.38
N ASP A 255 -13.31 -2.63 13.53
CA ASP A 255 -14.62 -2.24 14.07
C ASP A 255 -15.34 -1.12 13.27
N GLY A 256 -14.71 -0.65 12.20
CA GLY A 256 -15.25 0.37 11.31
C GLY A 256 -15.15 1.81 11.83
N LYS A 257 -14.76 2.05 13.06
CA LYS A 257 -14.72 3.38 13.68
C LYS A 257 -13.41 4.14 13.40
N ARG A 258 -12.32 3.42 13.16
CA ARG A 258 -10.97 3.97 12.98
C ARG A 258 -10.59 4.08 11.52
N LYS A 259 -9.69 5.00 11.23
CA LYS A 259 -8.98 5.08 9.96
C LYS A 259 -7.48 5.17 10.23
N LEU A 260 -6.78 4.10 9.94
CA LEU A 260 -5.32 4.07 10.01
C LEU A 260 -4.72 4.69 8.74
N ALA A 261 -3.72 5.55 8.89
CA ALA A 261 -2.98 6.07 7.75
C ALA A 261 -2.14 4.96 7.09
N ALA A 262 -2.15 4.90 5.77
CA ALA A 262 -1.48 3.84 5.01
C ALA A 262 0.02 3.68 5.36
N HIS A 263 0.75 4.79 5.57
CA HIS A 263 2.17 4.73 5.97
C HIS A 263 2.39 4.14 7.37
N ASN A 264 1.43 4.28 8.29
CA ASN A 264 1.50 3.68 9.62
C ASN A 264 1.18 2.16 9.56
N ALA A 265 0.41 1.72 8.57
CA ALA A 265 0.08 0.31 8.40
C ALA A 265 1.33 -0.57 8.24
N ILE A 266 2.34 -0.08 7.52
CA ILE A 266 3.62 -0.77 7.36
C ILE A 266 4.26 -1.04 8.73
N HIS A 267 4.37 0.01 9.55
CA HIS A 267 5.00 -0.09 10.86
C HIS A 267 4.19 -0.95 11.83
N LEU A 268 2.86 -0.89 11.75
CA LEU A 268 1.97 -1.69 12.57
C LEU A 268 2.10 -3.19 12.24
N VAL A 269 2.18 -3.55 10.96
CA VAL A 269 2.38 -4.96 10.55
C VAL A 269 3.71 -5.49 11.08
N LEU A 270 4.80 -4.74 10.92
CA LEU A 270 6.13 -5.14 11.40
C LEU A 270 6.19 -5.22 12.94
N LEU A 271 5.56 -4.28 13.64
CA LEU A 271 5.46 -4.31 15.09
C LEU A 271 4.65 -5.51 15.57
N LEU A 272 3.52 -5.81 14.92
CA LEU A 272 2.68 -6.92 15.32
C LEU A 272 3.38 -8.26 15.14
N ASP A 273 4.18 -8.41 14.08
CA ASP A 273 5.01 -9.61 13.87
C ASP A 273 5.91 -9.86 15.09
N THR A 274 6.66 -8.85 15.52
CA THR A 274 7.51 -8.93 16.71
C THR A 274 6.71 -9.20 17.99
N LEU A 275 5.58 -8.52 18.19
CA LEU A 275 4.73 -8.72 19.39
C LEU A 275 4.16 -10.15 19.46
N LEU A 276 3.80 -10.72 18.31
CA LEU A 276 3.29 -12.09 18.24
C LEU A 276 4.36 -13.15 18.55
N ASP A 277 5.62 -12.89 18.22
CA ASP A 277 6.71 -13.83 18.46
C ASP A 277 7.24 -13.75 19.89
N ASP A 278 7.52 -12.56 20.37
CA ASP A 278 8.33 -12.36 21.57
C ASP A 278 7.51 -12.09 22.84
N TYR A 279 6.25 -11.62 22.70
CA TYR A 279 5.49 -11.10 23.84
C TYR A 279 4.22 -11.91 24.14
N THR A 280 3.78 -11.85 25.41
CA THR A 280 2.47 -12.37 25.82
C THR A 280 1.35 -11.55 25.17
N ARG A 281 0.13 -12.09 25.17
CA ARG A 281 -1.02 -11.46 24.50
C ARG A 281 -1.64 -10.27 25.28
N SER A 282 -1.03 -9.84 26.37
CA SER A 282 -1.56 -8.75 27.22
C SER A 282 -1.72 -7.40 26.50
N TRP A 283 -0.93 -7.15 25.48
CA TRP A 283 -0.99 -5.93 24.65
C TRP A 283 -2.25 -5.85 23.77
N GLU A 284 -2.90 -6.97 23.43
CA GLU A 284 -4.02 -7.02 22.48
C GLU A 284 -5.17 -6.09 22.86
N GLN A 285 -5.53 -6.06 24.15
CA GLN A 285 -6.60 -5.22 24.66
C GLN A 285 -6.32 -3.72 24.56
N ASN A 286 -5.04 -3.32 24.51
CA ASN A 286 -4.61 -1.93 24.49
C ASN A 286 -4.20 -1.44 23.10
N LEU A 287 -4.02 -2.33 22.12
CA LEU A 287 -3.52 -1.98 20.78
C LEU A 287 -4.41 -0.93 20.10
N ALA A 288 -5.72 -1.11 20.16
CA ALA A 288 -6.66 -0.19 19.54
C ALA A 288 -6.60 1.21 20.17
N PHE A 289 -6.55 1.28 21.50
CA PHE A 289 -6.37 2.53 22.24
C PHE A 289 -5.04 3.20 21.91
N ALA A 290 -3.93 2.45 21.92
CA ALA A 290 -2.61 2.97 21.59
C ALA A 290 -2.55 3.54 20.17
N GLN A 291 -3.18 2.88 19.20
CA GLN A 291 -3.26 3.37 17.82
C GLN A 291 -4.08 4.65 17.70
N ASP A 292 -5.20 4.77 18.42
CA ASP A 292 -6.01 5.99 18.43
C ASP A 292 -5.25 7.15 19.06
N GLU A 293 -4.57 6.93 20.20
CA GLU A 293 -3.76 7.94 20.87
C GLU A 293 -2.53 8.35 20.06
N PHE A 294 -1.87 7.42 19.37
CA PHE A 294 -0.79 7.76 18.43
C PHE A 294 -1.31 8.70 17.33
N SER A 295 -2.45 8.39 16.74
CA SER A 295 -3.05 9.21 15.68
C SER A 295 -3.45 10.59 16.21
N ALA A 296 -3.99 10.67 17.42
CA ALA A 296 -4.36 11.92 18.09
C ALA A 296 -3.12 12.77 18.43
N ALA A 297 -2.05 12.15 18.93
CA ALA A 297 -0.79 12.83 19.26
C ALA A 297 -0.15 13.42 17.98
N LEU A 298 -0.15 12.66 16.89
CA LEU A 298 0.34 13.14 15.59
C LEU A 298 -0.46 14.35 15.10
N ALA A 299 -1.79 14.33 15.25
CA ALA A 299 -2.65 15.46 14.91
C ALA A 299 -2.40 16.69 15.79
N ARG A 300 -2.22 16.50 17.11
CA ARG A 300 -1.84 17.57 18.05
C ARG A 300 -0.50 18.21 17.69
N GLY A 301 0.53 17.39 17.41
CA GLY A 301 1.84 17.87 16.98
C GLY A 301 1.79 18.69 15.69
N ALA A 302 0.97 18.27 14.73
CA ALA A 302 0.75 19.03 13.49
C ALA A 302 0.03 20.38 13.74
N ALA A 303 -0.93 20.43 14.65
CA ALA A 303 -1.64 21.64 15.03
C ALA A 303 -0.69 22.62 15.78
N ALA A 304 0.04 22.16 16.78
CA ALA A 304 1.01 22.95 17.53
C ALA A 304 2.08 23.59 16.63
N SER A 305 2.52 22.87 15.60
CA SER A 305 3.45 23.41 14.60
C SER A 305 2.86 24.59 13.82
N LYS A 306 1.58 24.58 13.49
CA LYS A 306 0.89 25.70 12.81
C LYS A 306 0.74 26.92 13.72
N GLU A 307 0.68 26.71 15.03
CA GLU A 307 0.56 27.77 16.04
C GLU A 307 1.92 28.33 16.47
N GLY A 308 3.01 27.92 15.83
CA GLY A 308 4.36 28.40 16.17
C GLY A 308 4.95 27.79 17.44
N LYS A 309 4.37 26.70 17.96
CA LYS A 309 4.85 25.94 19.13
C LYS A 309 5.18 24.50 18.71
N PRO A 310 6.21 24.27 17.88
CA PRO A 310 6.46 22.95 17.35
C PRO A 310 6.92 21.99 18.45
N ASP A 311 6.23 20.86 18.57
CA ASP A 311 6.79 19.67 19.19
C ASP A 311 7.71 18.98 18.18
N ASN A 312 9.02 19.15 18.36
CA ASN A 312 10.04 18.66 17.43
C ASN A 312 9.95 17.14 17.24
N THR A 313 9.50 16.40 18.25
CA THR A 313 9.38 14.94 18.23
C THR A 313 8.37 14.48 17.17
N TRP A 314 7.15 15.00 17.24
CA TRP A 314 6.08 14.67 16.31
C TRP A 314 6.24 15.32 14.94
N LEU A 315 6.88 16.51 14.91
CA LEU A 315 7.21 17.21 13.68
C LEU A 315 8.18 16.39 12.83
N ASN A 316 9.23 15.83 13.43
CA ASN A 316 10.20 14.99 12.73
C ASN A 316 9.56 13.76 12.11
N TYR A 317 8.66 13.08 12.82
CA TYR A 317 7.89 11.97 12.25
C TYR A 317 7.11 12.41 11.00
N GLY A 318 6.43 13.56 11.07
CA GLY A 318 5.73 14.15 9.94
C GLY A 318 6.65 14.52 8.77
N VAL A 319 7.89 14.93 9.00
CA VAL A 319 8.89 15.17 7.95
C VAL A 319 9.30 13.86 7.29
N TRP A 320 9.62 12.82 8.07
CA TRP A 320 10.02 11.51 7.54
C TRP A 320 8.91 10.81 6.73
N THR A 321 7.63 11.18 6.92
CA THR A 321 6.53 10.66 6.11
C THR A 321 6.39 11.34 4.75
N ARG A 322 7.04 12.51 4.53
CA ARG A 322 6.92 13.32 3.31
C ARG A 322 8.17 13.28 2.45
N THR A 323 9.35 13.25 3.06
CA THR A 323 10.63 13.34 2.36
C THR A 323 11.32 11.98 2.38
N ASN A 324 11.64 11.44 1.20
CA ASN A 324 12.29 10.13 1.04
C ASN A 324 11.59 9.01 1.85
N SER A 325 10.27 9.07 1.91
CA SER A 325 9.47 8.19 2.77
C SER A 325 9.52 6.71 2.37
N ASP A 326 10.02 6.40 1.19
CA ASP A 326 10.17 5.09 0.58
C ASP A 326 11.60 4.52 0.64
N ARG A 327 12.53 5.25 1.29
CA ARG A 327 13.89 4.78 1.53
C ARG A 327 14.00 4.01 2.84
N GLY A 328 14.81 2.95 2.84
CA GLY A 328 15.00 2.05 3.97
C GLY A 328 15.39 2.77 5.27
N ASP A 329 16.34 3.71 5.22
CA ASP A 329 16.76 4.50 6.38
C ASP A 329 15.63 5.37 6.97
N SER A 330 14.81 5.95 6.11
CA SER A 330 13.66 6.75 6.54
C SER A 330 12.54 5.87 7.12
N ILE A 331 12.30 4.70 6.53
CA ILE A 331 11.33 3.73 7.03
C ILE A 331 11.78 3.22 8.40
N HIS A 332 13.07 2.91 8.56
CA HIS A 332 13.64 2.46 9.82
C HIS A 332 13.42 3.48 10.94
N ARG A 333 13.82 4.74 10.73
CA ARG A 333 13.60 5.82 11.73
C ARG A 333 12.14 5.96 12.13
N ARG A 334 11.22 5.89 11.15
CA ARG A 334 9.78 5.93 11.44
C ARG A 334 9.32 4.71 12.22
N HIS A 335 9.85 3.53 11.90
CA HIS A 335 9.49 2.30 12.58
C HIS A 335 9.92 2.33 14.04
N ILE A 336 11.16 2.74 14.31
CA ILE A 336 11.67 2.89 15.68
C ILE A 336 10.77 3.85 16.47
N PHE A 337 10.53 5.04 15.94
CA PHE A 337 9.66 6.02 16.60
C PHE A 337 8.25 5.48 16.83
N TYR A 338 7.65 4.85 15.80
CA TYR A 338 6.31 4.29 15.88
C TYR A 338 6.23 3.18 16.95
N ALA A 339 7.18 2.26 16.93
CA ALA A 339 7.24 1.15 17.88
C ALA A 339 7.43 1.63 19.33
N GLU A 340 8.32 2.59 19.55
CA GLU A 340 8.55 3.19 20.86
C GLU A 340 7.28 3.83 21.40
N GLN A 341 6.61 4.66 20.63
CA GLN A 341 5.37 5.30 21.04
C GLN A 341 4.26 4.28 21.28
N MET A 342 4.11 3.29 20.43
CA MET A 342 3.09 2.25 20.58
C MET A 342 3.32 1.42 21.85
N LEU A 343 4.57 0.99 22.12
CA LEU A 343 4.89 0.26 23.35
C LEU A 343 4.60 1.10 24.60
N SER A 344 4.96 2.38 24.59
CA SER A 344 4.66 3.31 25.69
C SER A 344 3.16 3.45 25.92
N LEU A 345 2.37 3.60 24.85
CA LEU A 345 0.91 3.76 24.92
C LEU A 345 0.18 2.46 25.31
N MET A 346 0.69 1.30 24.93
CA MET A 346 0.14 0.01 25.34
C MET A 346 0.43 -0.32 26.82
N GLY A 347 1.40 0.36 27.43
CA GLY A 347 1.79 0.12 28.82
C GLY A 347 2.67 -1.13 28.96
N SER A 348 2.45 -1.92 30.03
CA SER A 348 3.30 -3.08 30.31
C SER A 348 3.11 -4.18 29.26
N VAL A 349 4.07 -4.31 28.36
CA VAL A 349 4.18 -5.41 27.39
C VAL A 349 5.15 -6.45 27.96
N THR A 350 4.66 -7.65 28.25
CA THR A 350 5.43 -8.71 28.95
C THR A 350 5.98 -9.70 27.95
N LEU A 351 7.28 -9.98 27.99
CA LEU A 351 7.89 -11.05 27.22
C LEU A 351 7.23 -12.41 27.51
N LYS A 352 7.17 -13.29 26.52
CA LYS A 352 6.63 -14.65 26.68
C LYS A 352 7.44 -15.47 27.70
N ASP A 353 8.76 -15.30 27.67
CA ASP A 353 9.66 -15.88 28.66
C ASP A 353 10.21 -14.73 29.54
N PRO A 354 9.97 -14.75 30.87
CA PRO A 354 10.41 -13.69 31.76
C PRO A 354 11.94 -13.70 31.99
N ASN A 355 12.69 -14.08 30.98
CA ASN A 355 14.14 -13.95 30.99
C ASN A 355 14.54 -12.48 31.21
N ARG A 356 15.57 -12.31 32.00
CA ARG A 356 16.13 -11.01 32.44
C ARG A 356 16.72 -10.17 31.31
N SER A 357 16.51 -10.54 30.05
CA SER A 357 17.09 -9.88 28.88
C SER A 357 16.02 -9.08 28.12
N TYR A 358 16.41 -7.94 27.62
CA TYR A 358 15.62 -7.17 26.67
C TYR A 358 15.35 -8.00 25.41
N GLY A 359 14.13 -7.97 24.92
CA GLY A 359 13.75 -8.61 23.67
C GLY A 359 14.41 -7.93 22.45
N PRO A 360 14.30 -8.57 21.26
CA PRO A 360 14.92 -8.01 20.05
C PRO A 360 14.48 -6.57 19.76
N LEU A 361 13.20 -6.26 19.97
CA LEU A 361 12.65 -4.94 19.72
C LEU A 361 13.20 -3.89 20.70
N GLU A 362 13.18 -4.16 22.00
CA GLU A 362 13.71 -3.21 22.97
C GLU A 362 15.21 -2.98 22.78
N ARG A 363 15.97 -4.02 22.44
CA ARG A 363 17.39 -3.91 22.15
C ARG A 363 17.61 -2.99 20.95
N GLU A 364 16.84 -3.14 19.87
CA GLU A 364 16.90 -2.29 18.68
C GLU A 364 16.53 -0.83 19.03
N LEU A 365 15.43 -0.62 19.75
CA LEU A 365 15.00 0.72 20.16
C LEU A 365 16.03 1.45 21.01
N ILE A 366 16.61 0.77 22.01
CA ILE A 366 17.64 1.33 22.89
C ILE A 366 18.91 1.64 22.09
N TYR A 367 19.33 0.73 21.20
CA TYR A 367 20.49 0.93 20.34
C TYR A 367 20.41 2.22 19.50
N TRP A 368 19.23 2.49 18.93
CA TRP A 368 18.99 3.69 18.13
C TRP A 368 18.75 4.93 19.00
N ARG A 369 18.03 4.81 20.10
CA ARG A 369 17.81 5.90 21.06
C ARG A 369 19.15 6.44 21.58
N ASP A 370 20.04 5.54 21.95
CA ASP A 370 21.36 5.86 22.50
C ASP A 370 22.38 6.20 21.38
N LYS A 371 21.90 6.39 20.15
CA LYS A 371 22.70 6.83 18.98
C LYS A 371 23.92 5.94 18.70
N LYS A 372 23.80 4.64 18.96
CA LYS A 372 24.86 3.63 18.82
C LYS A 372 26.08 3.92 19.73
N ARG A 373 25.90 4.63 20.82
CA ARG A 373 26.99 4.98 21.74
C ARG A 373 26.85 4.24 23.05
N CYS A 374 27.99 3.77 23.56
CA CYS A 374 28.07 3.12 24.85
C CYS A 374 27.85 4.13 25.98
N ASN A 375 26.88 3.89 26.86
CA ASN A 375 26.64 4.78 28.01
C ASN A 375 27.72 4.72 29.08
N VAL A 376 28.73 3.85 28.96
CA VAL A 376 29.85 3.77 29.88
C VAL A 376 31.10 4.48 29.36
N CYS A 377 31.50 4.27 28.13
CA CYS A 377 32.72 4.81 27.54
C CYS A 377 32.50 5.84 26.41
N ASP A 378 31.27 6.10 26.05
CA ASP A 378 30.84 7.03 24.97
C ASP A 378 31.38 6.69 23.56
N ALA A 379 32.01 5.53 23.38
CA ALA A 379 32.47 5.10 22.07
C ALA A 379 31.30 4.45 21.27
N GLU A 380 31.44 4.37 19.93
CA GLU A 380 30.46 3.76 19.06
C GLU A 380 30.40 2.25 19.29
N VAL A 381 29.17 1.70 19.38
CA VAL A 381 28.89 0.27 19.56
C VAL A 381 28.40 -0.28 18.23
N ILE A 382 29.03 -1.36 17.74
CA ILE A 382 28.50 -2.15 16.61
C ILE A 382 27.39 -3.08 17.10
N TRP A 383 26.43 -3.41 16.20
CA TRP A 383 25.26 -4.21 16.57
C TRP A 383 25.60 -5.57 17.19
N GLU A 384 26.65 -6.23 16.71
CA GLU A 384 27.11 -7.54 17.16
C GLU A 384 27.63 -7.51 18.60
N ASP A 385 28.25 -6.38 19.04
CA ASP A 385 28.76 -6.17 20.40
C ASP A 385 27.79 -5.40 21.31
N ALA A 386 26.58 -5.09 20.80
CA ALA A 386 25.61 -4.34 21.56
C ALA A 386 25.00 -5.19 22.68
N GLU A 387 25.15 -4.74 23.93
CA GLU A 387 24.44 -5.28 25.10
C GLU A 387 23.58 -4.18 25.72
N ILE A 388 22.45 -4.57 26.32
CA ILE A 388 21.60 -3.66 27.04
C ILE A 388 21.74 -3.91 28.54
N HIS A 389 22.19 -2.88 29.25
CA HIS A 389 22.32 -2.89 30.69
C HIS A 389 21.10 -2.27 31.35
N HIS A 390 20.57 -2.93 32.40
CA HIS A 390 19.51 -2.36 33.24
C HIS A 390 20.11 -1.28 34.16
N ILE A 391 19.66 -0.03 34.05
CA ILE A 391 20.08 1.06 34.96
C ILE A 391 19.84 0.65 36.38
N ARG A 392 18.60 0.28 36.72
CA ARG A 392 18.29 -0.40 37.97
C ARG A 392 18.33 -1.91 37.71
N GLU A 393 19.24 -2.61 38.38
CA GLU A 393 19.43 -4.04 38.19
C GLU A 393 18.13 -4.83 38.36
N HIS A 394 17.87 -5.78 37.46
CA HIS A 394 16.72 -6.68 37.54
C HIS A 394 16.66 -7.42 38.90
N ALA A 395 17.83 -7.81 39.47
CA ALA A 395 17.95 -8.44 40.79
C ALA A 395 17.50 -7.50 41.93
N LYS A 396 17.48 -6.18 41.71
CA LYS A 396 16.99 -5.17 42.63
C LYS A 396 15.56 -4.70 42.34
N GLY A 397 14.82 -5.47 41.51
CA GLY A 397 13.47 -5.13 41.11
C GLY A 397 13.37 -4.10 39.98
N GLY A 398 14.45 -3.87 39.23
CA GLY A 398 14.41 -3.09 37.99
C GLY A 398 13.61 -3.85 36.93
N ARG A 399 12.71 -3.13 36.22
CA ARG A 399 11.89 -3.74 35.15
C ARG A 399 12.68 -3.76 33.85
N THR A 400 12.42 -4.75 33.00
CA THR A 400 12.91 -4.79 31.62
C THR A 400 12.00 -3.91 30.76
N GLU A 401 12.22 -2.61 30.81
CA GLU A 401 11.51 -1.59 30.04
C GLU A 401 12.49 -0.59 29.44
N LEU A 402 12.08 0.08 28.36
CA LEU A 402 12.96 0.98 27.59
C LEU A 402 13.62 2.05 28.46
N SER A 403 12.89 2.61 29.42
CA SER A 403 13.37 3.64 30.35
C SER A 403 14.49 3.14 31.28
N ASN A 404 14.52 1.84 31.55
CA ASN A 404 15.51 1.21 32.45
C ASN A 404 16.66 0.53 31.69
N GLY A 405 16.71 0.61 30.37
CA GLY A 405 17.77 0.02 29.55
C GLY A 405 18.70 1.07 28.95
N VAL A 406 20.00 0.78 28.91
CA VAL A 406 21.01 1.61 28.22
C VAL A 406 21.95 0.75 27.40
N LEU A 407 22.39 1.29 26.26
CA LEU A 407 23.33 0.63 25.38
C LEU A 407 24.74 0.62 25.98
N VAL A 408 25.37 -0.54 26.00
CA VAL A 408 26.77 -0.72 26.39
C VAL A 408 27.48 -1.71 25.47
N HIS A 409 28.82 -1.66 25.38
CA HIS A 409 29.59 -2.77 24.82
C HIS A 409 29.55 -3.97 25.76
N GLY A 410 29.69 -5.18 25.23
CA GLY A 410 29.76 -6.38 26.05
C GLY A 410 30.89 -6.32 27.10
N HIS A 411 32.05 -5.76 26.76
CA HIS A 411 33.18 -5.57 27.70
C HIS A 411 32.98 -4.40 28.69
N CYS A 412 32.13 -3.42 28.37
CA CYS A 412 31.79 -2.29 29.24
C CYS A 412 30.62 -2.61 30.18
N HIS A 413 29.95 -3.75 30.01
CA HIS A 413 28.75 -4.06 30.76
C HIS A 413 29.00 -4.04 32.27
N PRO A 414 28.38 -3.10 33.03
CA PRO A 414 28.62 -2.94 34.47
C PRO A 414 28.25 -4.20 35.24
N LYS A 415 29.09 -4.63 36.17
CA LYS A 415 28.88 -5.84 37.00
C LYS A 415 29.21 -5.55 38.45
N GLY A 416 28.43 -6.07 39.41
CA GLY A 416 28.67 -5.94 40.84
C GLY A 416 28.75 -4.47 41.28
N ILE A 417 29.84 -4.08 41.94
CA ILE A 417 30.02 -2.71 42.47
C ILE A 417 29.92 -1.63 41.37
N SER A 418 30.40 -1.93 40.16
CA SER A 418 30.31 -0.98 39.03
C SER A 418 28.88 -0.75 38.57
N ALA A 419 28.01 -1.78 38.65
CA ALA A 419 26.58 -1.64 38.34
C ALA A 419 25.87 -0.73 39.36
N THR A 420 26.19 -0.86 40.65
CA THR A 420 25.62 0.00 41.69
C THR A 420 26.04 1.45 41.50
N LYS A 421 27.32 1.74 41.21
CA LYS A 421 27.79 3.09 40.90
C LYS A 421 27.15 3.66 39.66
N PHE A 422 26.95 2.85 38.65
CA PHE A 422 26.27 3.28 37.40
C PHE A 422 24.80 3.64 37.68
N GLU A 423 24.07 2.86 38.47
CA GLU A 423 22.69 3.12 38.90
C GLU A 423 22.60 4.48 39.64
N GLU A 424 23.48 4.71 40.62
CA GLU A 424 23.53 5.96 41.41
C GLU A 424 23.80 7.19 40.52
N THR A 425 24.73 7.07 39.56
CA THR A 425 25.07 8.17 38.63
C THR A 425 23.93 8.44 37.65
N SER A 426 23.26 7.41 37.14
CA SER A 426 22.16 7.52 36.15
C SER A 426 20.85 8.02 36.78
N MET A 427 20.56 7.69 38.05
CA MET A 427 19.39 8.18 38.76
C MET A 427 19.58 9.60 39.34
N GLY A 428 20.81 10.07 39.52
CA GLY A 428 21.11 11.43 39.96
C GLY A 428 20.93 12.52 38.89
N TYR A 429 20.70 12.12 37.65
CA TYR A 429 20.34 12.98 36.52
C TYR A 429 18.84 12.86 36.24
N SER A 430 18.00 13.31 37.16
CA SER A 430 16.62 13.67 36.78
C SER A 430 16.63 15.13 36.36
N PRO A 431 16.21 15.43 35.11
CA PRO A 431 16.03 16.80 34.65
C PRO A 431 14.86 17.49 35.35
#